data_e72ab3fc3ceb83ff38d6fd3e23603c44
#
_entry.id   e72ab3fc3ceb83ff38d6fd3e23603c44
#
_cell.length_a   1.000
_cell.length_b   1.000
_cell.length_c   1.000
_cell.angle_alpha   90.00
_cell.angle_beta   90.00
_cell.angle_gamma   90.00
#
_symmetry.space_group_name_H-M   'P 1'
#
loop_
_entity.id
_entity.type
_entity.pdbx_description
1 polymer ?
#
loop_
_entity_poly.entity_id
_entity_poly.type
_entity_poly.pdbx_seq_one_letter_code
_entity_poly.pdbx_strand_id
1 'polypeptide(L)'
;SGRIDAVNEYNQKVQLTFNNLKTDGSSTLASFGERVGNQKLSLEKMTISVEDKELALLEGMEISGKSDLVNDGKTINSQLDYSLNSLKVQNQDLGSGKLTLKVGQIDGEAWHQFSQQYNAQTQALLAQPEIANNPELYQEKVTEAFFSALPLMLKGDPVITIAPLSWKNSQGESALNLSLFLKDPATTKEAPQTLAQEVDR
;
A
#
# COMPACT_ATOMS: atom_id res chain seq x y z
N SER A 1 -15.26 -11.47 -12.01
CA SER A 1 -15.18 -10.50 -13.12
C SER A 1 -16.15 -9.36 -12.89
N GLY A 2 -15.79 -8.19 -13.31
CA GLY A 2 -16.62 -7.02 -13.10
C GLY A 2 -16.25 -5.87 -14.03
N ARG A 3 -17.09 -4.82 -13.96
CA ARG A 3 -16.90 -3.63 -14.76
C ARG A 3 -17.32 -2.41 -13.94
N ILE A 4 -16.53 -1.34 -14.04
CA ILE A 4 -16.82 -0.05 -13.44
C ILE A 4 -16.88 0.98 -14.56
N ASP A 5 -17.97 1.75 -14.60
CA ASP A 5 -18.16 2.84 -15.55
C ASP A 5 -18.06 4.17 -14.82
N ALA A 6 -17.32 5.12 -15.41
CA ALA A 6 -17.12 6.44 -14.85
C ALA A 6 -17.00 7.46 -15.98
N VAL A 7 -16.97 8.73 -15.63
CA VAL A 7 -16.75 9.83 -16.55
C VAL A 7 -15.59 10.67 -16.00
N ASN A 8 -14.61 10.97 -16.83
CA ASN A 8 -13.47 11.78 -16.44
C ASN A 8 -13.77 13.29 -16.47
N GLU A 9 -12.80 14.09 -16.13
CA GLU A 9 -12.92 15.56 -16.10
C GLU A 9 -13.20 16.18 -17.48
N TYR A 10 -12.90 15.45 -18.57
CA TYR A 10 -13.17 15.86 -19.94
C TYR A 10 -14.50 15.35 -20.47
N ASN A 11 -15.38 14.86 -19.57
CA ASN A 11 -16.67 14.26 -19.91
C ASN A 11 -16.57 13.05 -20.85
N GLN A 12 -15.45 12.35 -20.81
CA GLN A 12 -15.25 11.13 -21.59
C GLN A 12 -15.63 9.91 -20.76
N LYS A 13 -16.24 8.92 -21.40
CA LYS A 13 -16.62 7.66 -20.80
C LYS A 13 -15.38 6.83 -20.52
N VAL A 14 -15.16 6.47 -19.25
CA VAL A 14 -14.08 5.59 -18.81
C VAL A 14 -14.67 4.29 -18.32
N GLN A 15 -14.15 3.17 -18.82
CA GLN A 15 -14.55 1.83 -18.42
C GLN A 15 -13.35 1.08 -17.87
N LEU A 16 -13.54 0.48 -16.72
CA LEU A 16 -12.57 -0.41 -16.10
C LEU A 16 -13.19 -1.81 -16.05
N THR A 17 -12.55 -2.77 -16.71
CA THR A 17 -12.99 -4.18 -16.65
C THR A 17 -11.91 -5.01 -15.99
N PHE A 18 -12.33 -5.99 -15.19
CA PHE A 18 -11.39 -6.90 -14.53
C PHE A 18 -11.93 -8.32 -14.56
N ASN A 19 -11.03 -9.27 -14.77
CA ASN A 19 -11.34 -10.68 -14.91
C ASN A 19 -10.57 -11.50 -13.89
N ASN A 20 -11.27 -12.46 -13.28
CA ASN A 20 -10.70 -13.44 -12.36
C ASN A 20 -9.96 -12.81 -11.19
N LEU A 21 -10.69 -11.98 -10.46
CA LEU A 21 -10.23 -11.49 -9.16
C LEU A 21 -10.39 -12.61 -8.14
N LYS A 22 -9.28 -13.00 -7.51
CA LYS A 22 -9.25 -14.04 -6.47
C LYS A 22 -8.60 -13.48 -5.23
N THR A 23 -9.17 -13.81 -4.09
CA THR A 23 -8.61 -13.46 -2.79
C THR A 23 -8.52 -14.70 -1.92
N ASP A 24 -7.46 -14.80 -1.14
CA ASP A 24 -7.25 -15.87 -0.18
C ASP A 24 -6.50 -15.30 1.01
N GLY A 25 -6.77 -15.82 2.19
CA GLY A 25 -6.06 -15.36 3.37
C GLY A 25 -6.48 -16.07 4.64
N SER A 26 -5.61 -15.97 5.63
CA SER A 26 -5.86 -16.45 6.99
C SER A 26 -5.25 -15.49 7.98
N SER A 27 -5.92 -15.30 9.10
CA SER A 27 -5.41 -14.40 10.14
C SER A 27 -5.79 -14.92 11.52
N THR A 28 -5.01 -14.52 12.52
CA THR A 28 -5.29 -14.76 13.92
C THR A 28 -5.26 -13.45 14.68
N LEU A 29 -6.01 -13.39 15.78
CA LEU A 29 -6.02 -12.20 16.63
C LEU A 29 -4.78 -12.24 17.55
N ALA A 30 -3.94 -11.20 17.44
CA ALA A 30 -2.78 -11.03 18.30
C ALA A 30 -3.18 -10.46 19.66
N SER A 31 -2.29 -10.59 20.65
CA SER A 31 -2.54 -10.15 22.04
C SER A 31 -2.76 -8.64 22.16
N PHE A 32 -2.23 -7.85 21.22
CA PHE A 32 -2.41 -6.39 21.20
C PHE A 32 -3.71 -5.93 20.49
N GLY A 33 -4.59 -6.88 20.12
CA GLY A 33 -5.94 -6.55 19.63
C GLY A 33 -6.07 -6.37 18.13
N GLU A 34 -5.04 -6.66 17.34
CA GLU A 34 -5.09 -6.61 15.88
C GLU A 34 -4.89 -7.99 15.27
N ARG A 35 -5.43 -8.20 14.08
CA ARG A 35 -5.26 -9.46 13.37
C ARG A 35 -3.98 -9.44 12.55
N VAL A 36 -3.26 -10.55 12.59
CA VAL A 36 -2.03 -10.78 11.82
C VAL A 36 -2.16 -12.08 11.05
N GLY A 37 -1.51 -12.18 9.89
CA GLY A 37 -1.58 -13.37 9.06
C GLY A 37 -1.18 -13.11 7.63
N ASN A 38 -1.75 -13.90 6.74
CA ASN A 38 -1.40 -13.90 5.33
C ASN A 38 -2.61 -13.52 4.49
N GLN A 39 -2.37 -12.75 3.42
CA GLN A 39 -3.40 -12.41 2.47
C GLN A 39 -2.82 -12.38 1.07
N LYS A 40 -3.58 -12.88 0.11
CA LYS A 40 -3.20 -12.87 -1.31
C LYS A 40 -4.38 -12.41 -2.13
N LEU A 41 -4.11 -11.52 -3.07
CA LEU A 41 -5.06 -11.04 -4.06
C LEU A 41 -4.41 -11.21 -5.42
N SER A 42 -5.13 -11.83 -6.35
CA SER A 42 -4.68 -11.96 -7.73
C SER A 42 -5.75 -11.50 -8.69
N LEU A 43 -5.32 -10.88 -9.78
CA LEU A 43 -6.18 -10.39 -10.83
C LEU A 43 -5.55 -10.80 -12.16
N GLU A 44 -6.25 -11.61 -12.93
CA GLU A 44 -5.72 -12.11 -14.20
C GLU A 44 -5.57 -11.02 -15.23
N LYS A 45 -6.59 -10.15 -15.34
CA LYS A 45 -6.61 -9.12 -16.37
C LYS A 45 -7.40 -7.91 -15.92
N MET A 46 -6.89 -6.72 -16.20
CA MET A 46 -7.59 -5.47 -16.04
C MET A 46 -7.41 -4.62 -17.29
N THR A 47 -8.52 -4.09 -17.81
CA THR A 47 -8.52 -3.24 -19.00
C THR A 47 -9.10 -1.87 -18.64
N ILE A 48 -8.44 -0.83 -19.09
CA ILE A 48 -8.91 0.55 -18.95
C ILE A 48 -9.20 1.05 -20.36
N SER A 49 -10.46 1.44 -20.62
CA SER A 49 -10.90 1.97 -21.91
C SER A 49 -11.43 3.37 -21.73
N VAL A 50 -11.16 4.23 -22.71
CA VAL A 50 -11.68 5.61 -22.79
C VAL A 50 -12.41 5.74 -24.12
N GLU A 51 -13.70 6.12 -24.08
CA GLU A 51 -14.56 6.22 -25.26
C GLU A 51 -14.52 4.93 -26.09
N ASP A 52 -14.66 3.78 -25.42
CA ASP A 52 -14.67 2.44 -26.02
C ASP A 52 -13.34 2.01 -26.68
N LYS A 53 -12.26 2.78 -26.49
CA LYS A 53 -10.92 2.41 -26.94
C LYS A 53 -10.06 1.96 -25.76
N GLU A 54 -9.44 0.78 -25.88
CA GLU A 54 -8.53 0.28 -24.88
C GLU A 54 -7.31 1.19 -24.76
N LEU A 55 -7.13 1.80 -23.60
CA LEU A 55 -5.99 2.65 -23.30
C LEU A 55 -4.87 1.84 -22.64
N ALA A 56 -5.21 0.99 -21.65
CA ALA A 56 -4.25 0.21 -20.90
C ALA A 56 -4.77 -1.19 -20.65
N LEU A 57 -3.84 -2.14 -20.63
CA LEU A 57 -4.10 -3.54 -20.33
C LEU A 57 -3.05 -4.01 -19.32
N LEU A 58 -3.52 -4.49 -18.17
CA LEU A 58 -2.68 -5.07 -17.13
C LEU A 58 -3.00 -6.56 -17.01
N GLU A 59 -1.98 -7.39 -17.00
CA GLU A 59 -2.13 -8.84 -16.92
C GLU A 59 -1.25 -9.42 -15.81
N GLY A 60 -1.81 -10.39 -15.10
CA GLY A 60 -1.09 -11.13 -14.08
C GLY A 60 -0.68 -10.28 -12.89
N MET A 61 -1.62 -9.53 -12.30
CA MET A 61 -1.40 -8.78 -11.06
C MET A 61 -1.52 -9.71 -9.87
N GLU A 62 -0.57 -9.60 -8.95
CA GLU A 62 -0.60 -10.35 -7.71
C GLU A 62 -0.10 -9.47 -6.58
N ILE A 63 -0.84 -9.44 -5.49
CA ILE A 63 -0.47 -8.75 -4.26
C ILE A 63 -0.58 -9.76 -3.14
N SER A 64 0.51 -9.99 -2.41
CA SER A 64 0.48 -10.84 -1.24
C SER A 64 1.12 -10.14 -0.06
N GLY A 65 0.54 -10.38 1.11
CA GLY A 65 1.04 -9.86 2.37
C GLY A 65 1.15 -10.98 3.39
N LYS A 66 2.20 -10.96 4.18
CA LYS A 66 2.34 -11.86 5.32
C LYS A 66 2.90 -11.09 6.50
N SER A 67 2.42 -11.45 7.69
CA SER A 67 2.89 -10.87 8.93
C SER A 67 3.15 -11.98 9.94
N ASP A 68 4.34 -11.95 10.53
CA ASP A 68 4.77 -12.89 11.56
C ASP A 68 4.97 -12.16 12.87
N LEU A 69 4.59 -12.81 13.96
CA LEU A 69 4.81 -12.31 15.33
C LEU A 69 6.15 -12.82 15.84
N VAL A 70 6.93 -11.91 16.43
CA VAL A 70 8.19 -12.19 17.10
C VAL A 70 8.17 -11.54 18.49
N ASN A 71 9.21 -11.74 19.30
CA ASN A 71 9.31 -11.21 20.67
C ASN A 71 8.07 -11.55 21.53
N ASP A 72 7.77 -12.82 21.64
CA ASP A 72 6.60 -13.33 22.40
C ASP A 72 5.27 -12.71 21.91
N GLY A 73 5.15 -12.48 20.60
CA GLY A 73 3.94 -11.94 20.00
C GLY A 73 3.76 -10.43 20.13
N LYS A 74 4.77 -9.71 20.57
CA LYS A 74 4.70 -8.25 20.79
C LYS A 74 5.12 -7.43 19.59
N THR A 75 5.88 -8.02 18.68
CA THR A 75 6.47 -7.35 17.53
C THR A 75 6.04 -8.05 16.24
N ILE A 76 5.82 -7.27 15.19
CA ILE A 76 5.37 -7.76 13.89
C ILE A 76 6.49 -7.56 12.87
N ASN A 77 6.76 -8.60 12.08
CA ASN A 77 7.53 -8.50 10.85
C ASN A 77 6.58 -8.74 9.68
N SER A 78 6.49 -7.79 8.76
CA SER A 78 5.57 -7.83 7.61
C SER A 78 6.34 -7.82 6.30
N GLN A 79 5.77 -8.49 5.30
CA GLN A 79 6.27 -8.47 3.94
C GLN A 79 5.10 -8.30 2.98
N LEU A 80 5.26 -7.39 2.03
CA LEU A 80 4.32 -7.17 0.93
C LEU A 80 5.03 -7.46 -0.37
N ASP A 81 4.42 -8.29 -1.21
CA ASP A 81 4.92 -8.60 -2.55
C ASP A 81 3.88 -8.16 -3.58
N TYR A 82 4.33 -7.37 -4.54
CA TYR A 82 3.53 -6.91 -5.67
C TYR A 82 4.19 -7.40 -6.94
N SER A 83 3.42 -7.95 -7.86
CA SER A 83 3.93 -8.33 -9.17
C SER A 83 2.90 -8.02 -10.25
N LEU A 84 3.42 -7.69 -11.43
CA LEU A 84 2.65 -7.45 -12.63
C LEU A 84 3.39 -8.09 -13.80
N ASN A 85 2.74 -9.03 -14.49
CA ASN A 85 3.38 -9.75 -15.58
C ASN A 85 3.45 -8.94 -16.87
N SER A 86 2.48 -8.10 -17.14
CA SER A 86 2.44 -7.31 -18.37
C SER A 86 1.65 -6.03 -18.19
N LEU A 87 2.23 -4.93 -18.65
CA LEU A 87 1.55 -3.65 -18.81
C LEU A 87 1.66 -3.23 -20.27
N LYS A 88 0.51 -3.04 -20.93
CA LYS A 88 0.45 -2.49 -22.28
C LYS A 88 -0.33 -1.20 -22.25
N VAL A 89 0.17 -0.17 -22.91
CA VAL A 89 -0.50 1.12 -23.08
C VAL A 89 -0.54 1.44 -24.55
N GLN A 90 -1.74 1.63 -25.10
CA GLN A 90 -1.95 1.88 -26.53
C GLN A 90 -1.26 0.83 -27.41
N ASN A 91 -1.39 -0.45 -27.02
CA ASN A 91 -0.78 -1.62 -27.68
C ASN A 91 0.76 -1.68 -27.62
N GLN A 92 1.41 -0.79 -26.86
CA GLN A 92 2.85 -0.88 -26.60
C GLN A 92 3.08 -1.65 -25.31
N ASP A 93 3.93 -2.69 -25.38
CA ASP A 93 4.34 -3.45 -24.21
C ASP A 93 5.36 -2.64 -23.42
N LEU A 94 4.99 -2.22 -22.23
CA LEU A 94 5.85 -1.45 -21.33
C LEU A 94 6.60 -2.32 -20.33
N GLY A 95 6.29 -3.61 -20.28
CA GLY A 95 7.05 -4.56 -19.48
C GLY A 95 6.33 -5.13 -18.28
N SER A 96 7.12 -5.63 -17.35
CA SER A 96 6.69 -6.29 -16.11
C SER A 96 7.38 -5.66 -14.90
N GLY A 97 6.76 -5.81 -13.75
CA GLY A 97 7.29 -5.21 -12.52
C GLY A 97 7.15 -6.09 -11.31
N LYS A 98 8.02 -5.89 -10.33
CA LYS A 98 7.97 -6.55 -9.02
C LYS A 98 8.39 -5.56 -7.94
N LEU A 99 7.73 -5.68 -6.79
CA LEU A 99 8.10 -4.95 -5.59
C LEU A 99 8.00 -5.89 -4.40
N THR A 100 9.08 -6.05 -3.65
CA THR A 100 9.05 -6.66 -2.32
C THR A 100 9.36 -5.59 -1.30
N LEU A 101 8.43 -5.37 -0.38
CA LEU A 101 8.54 -4.42 0.70
C LEU A 101 8.49 -5.18 2.03
N LYS A 102 9.53 -5.03 2.84
CA LYS A 102 9.59 -5.61 4.17
C LYS A 102 9.55 -4.50 5.20
N VAL A 103 8.72 -4.66 6.21
CA VAL A 103 8.69 -3.75 7.36
C VAL A 103 8.90 -4.60 8.61
N GLY A 104 10.05 -4.45 9.22
CA GLY A 104 10.43 -5.19 10.42
C GLY A 104 10.39 -4.34 11.67
N GLN A 105 10.33 -4.99 12.82
CA GLN A 105 10.35 -4.36 14.14
C GLN A 105 9.15 -3.41 14.37
N ILE A 106 7.98 -3.79 13.86
CA ILE A 106 6.75 -3.04 14.13
C ILE A 106 6.28 -3.40 15.54
N ASP A 107 6.20 -2.40 16.42
CA ASP A 107 5.62 -2.60 17.75
C ASP A 107 4.11 -2.86 17.64
N GLY A 108 3.64 -4.00 18.19
CA GLY A 108 2.23 -4.39 18.04
C GLY A 108 1.25 -3.43 18.72
N GLU A 109 1.59 -2.92 19.91
CA GLU A 109 0.80 -1.91 20.60
C GLU A 109 0.71 -0.61 19.80
N ALA A 110 1.83 -0.18 19.22
CA ALA A 110 1.88 1.01 18.38
C ALA A 110 1.03 0.83 17.12
N TRP A 111 1.06 -0.35 16.52
CA TRP A 111 0.20 -0.70 15.40
C TRP A 111 -1.28 -0.60 15.77
N HIS A 112 -1.65 -1.12 16.93
CA HIS A 112 -3.02 -1.04 17.43
C HIS A 112 -3.46 0.41 17.62
N GLN A 113 -2.64 1.24 18.26
CA GLN A 113 -2.93 2.66 18.45
C GLN A 113 -3.06 3.42 17.13
N PHE A 114 -2.15 3.13 16.19
CA PHE A 114 -2.22 3.71 14.84
C PHE A 114 -3.53 3.33 14.15
N SER A 115 -3.88 2.04 14.16
CA SER A 115 -5.11 1.56 13.52
C SER A 115 -6.34 2.19 14.11
N GLN A 116 -6.42 2.31 15.44
CA GLN A 116 -7.57 2.94 16.10
C GLN A 116 -7.69 4.42 15.74
N GLN A 117 -6.59 5.15 15.78
CA GLN A 117 -6.61 6.59 15.46
C GLN A 117 -6.95 6.82 13.99
N TYR A 118 -6.30 6.09 13.08
CA TYR A 118 -6.53 6.21 11.65
C TYR A 118 -7.98 5.87 11.28
N ASN A 119 -8.49 4.76 11.80
CA ASN A 119 -9.87 4.34 11.52
C ASN A 119 -10.90 5.32 12.09
N ALA A 120 -10.68 5.83 13.31
CA ALA A 120 -11.58 6.83 13.90
C ALA A 120 -11.61 8.11 13.08
N GLN A 121 -10.44 8.58 12.62
CA GLN A 121 -10.34 9.80 11.81
C GLN A 121 -10.99 9.63 10.44
N THR A 122 -10.77 8.49 9.78
CA THR A 122 -11.36 8.24 8.46
C THR A 122 -12.88 8.07 8.53
N GLN A 123 -13.40 7.42 9.58
CA GLN A 123 -14.84 7.32 9.79
C GLN A 123 -15.48 8.67 10.08
N ALA A 124 -14.81 9.53 10.86
CA ALA A 124 -15.28 10.88 11.10
C ALA A 124 -15.36 11.71 9.80
N LEU A 125 -14.44 11.50 8.87
CA LEU A 125 -14.50 12.13 7.55
C LEU A 125 -15.70 11.67 6.74
N LEU A 126 -16.01 10.39 6.76
CA LEU A 126 -17.18 9.84 6.06
C LEU A 126 -18.51 10.33 6.62
N ALA A 127 -18.53 10.73 7.89
CA ALA A 127 -19.72 11.32 8.52
C ALA A 127 -19.98 12.77 8.10
N GLN A 128 -19.08 13.40 7.39
CA GLN A 128 -19.22 14.77 6.88
C GLN A 128 -19.58 14.74 5.40
N PRO A 129 -20.84 15.08 5.02
CA PRO A 129 -21.28 14.94 3.62
C PRO A 129 -20.44 15.76 2.62
N GLU A 130 -19.97 16.94 3.01
CA GLU A 130 -19.15 17.80 2.16
C GLU A 130 -17.79 17.16 1.83
N ILE A 131 -17.30 16.26 2.68
CA ILE A 131 -16.06 15.51 2.44
C ILE A 131 -16.38 14.19 1.74
N ALA A 132 -17.35 13.45 2.25
CA ALA A 132 -17.72 12.14 1.71
C ALA A 132 -18.14 12.21 0.24
N ASN A 133 -18.80 13.30 -0.17
CA ASN A 133 -19.27 13.50 -1.54
C ASN A 133 -18.23 14.16 -2.45
N ASN A 134 -17.04 14.46 -1.94
CA ASN A 134 -15.95 15.04 -2.73
C ASN A 134 -14.74 14.12 -2.67
N PRO A 135 -14.52 13.26 -3.71
CA PRO A 135 -13.46 12.27 -3.69
C PRO A 135 -12.05 12.85 -3.52
N GLU A 136 -11.76 13.98 -4.13
CA GLU A 136 -10.44 14.62 -4.02
C GLU A 136 -10.20 15.13 -2.60
N LEU A 137 -11.18 15.79 -2.01
CA LEU A 137 -11.08 16.30 -0.64
C LEU A 137 -11.01 15.14 0.36
N TYR A 138 -11.79 14.08 0.16
CA TYR A 138 -11.73 12.89 0.99
C TYR A 138 -10.33 12.27 0.96
N GLN A 139 -9.74 12.10 -0.21
CA GLN A 139 -8.40 11.54 -0.36
C GLN A 139 -7.34 12.41 0.32
N GLU A 140 -7.43 13.72 0.17
CA GLU A 140 -6.54 14.67 0.84
C GLU A 140 -6.61 14.52 2.36
N LYS A 141 -7.83 14.48 2.90
CA LYS A 141 -8.06 14.35 4.35
C LYS A 141 -7.62 12.99 4.90
N VAL A 142 -7.83 11.92 4.15
CA VAL A 142 -7.35 10.57 4.51
C VAL A 142 -5.81 10.56 4.55
N THR A 143 -5.16 11.18 3.60
CA THR A 143 -3.70 11.30 3.57
C THR A 143 -3.18 12.09 4.78
N GLU A 144 -3.82 13.20 5.12
CA GLU A 144 -3.49 13.96 6.34
C GLU A 144 -3.66 13.11 7.60
N ALA A 145 -4.75 12.34 7.69
CA ALA A 145 -4.99 11.45 8.83
C ALA A 145 -3.90 10.38 8.96
N PHE A 146 -3.49 9.81 7.84
CA PHE A 146 -2.39 8.84 7.81
C PHE A 146 -1.09 9.45 8.33
N PHE A 147 -0.68 10.59 7.80
CA PHE A 147 0.56 11.24 8.23
C PHE A 147 0.51 11.74 9.67
N SER A 148 -0.66 12.15 10.17
CA SER A 148 -0.78 12.57 11.55
C SER A 148 -0.65 11.39 12.54
N ALA A 149 -1.06 10.19 12.13
CA ALA A 149 -0.96 8.98 12.94
C ALA A 149 0.40 8.27 12.80
N LEU A 150 1.12 8.54 11.72
CA LEU A 150 2.36 7.86 11.37
C LEU A 150 3.44 7.89 12.47
N PRO A 151 3.65 8.99 13.24
CA PRO A 151 4.62 8.99 14.34
C PRO A 151 4.41 7.89 15.39
N LEU A 152 3.17 7.40 15.57
CA LEU A 152 2.91 6.28 16.47
C LEU A 152 3.65 5.00 16.02
N MET A 153 3.84 4.84 14.72
CA MET A 153 4.50 3.67 14.13
C MET A 153 6.02 3.69 14.27
N LEU A 154 6.61 4.81 14.67
CA LEU A 154 8.07 4.92 14.82
C LEU A 154 8.58 4.30 16.11
N LYS A 155 7.68 3.97 17.05
CA LYS A 155 8.03 3.25 18.27
C LYS A 155 8.62 1.88 17.91
N GLY A 156 9.76 1.51 18.54
CA GLY A 156 10.45 0.26 18.27
C GLY A 156 11.46 0.33 17.13
N ASP A 157 11.63 1.51 16.54
CA ASP A 157 12.59 1.76 15.45
C ASP A 157 12.40 0.80 14.27
N PRO A 158 11.27 0.88 13.56
CA PRO A 158 10.98 -0.05 12.47
C PRO A 158 11.99 0.07 11.32
N VAL A 159 12.18 -1.04 10.61
CA VAL A 159 13.08 -1.11 9.47
C VAL A 159 12.25 -1.37 8.21
N ILE A 160 12.39 -0.49 7.21
CA ILE A 160 11.74 -0.64 5.92
C ILE A 160 12.80 -1.06 4.90
N THR A 161 12.54 -2.19 4.22
CA THR A 161 13.44 -2.70 3.19
C THR A 161 12.66 -2.88 1.89
N ILE A 162 13.17 -2.28 0.82
CA ILE A 162 12.72 -2.53 -0.55
C ILE A 162 13.76 -3.44 -1.20
N ALA A 163 13.39 -4.68 -1.57
CA ALA A 163 14.33 -5.66 -2.10
C ALA A 163 13.62 -6.74 -2.93
N PRO A 164 13.46 -6.52 -4.23
CA PRO A 164 13.71 -5.30 -5.00
C PRO A 164 12.46 -4.47 -5.29
N LEU A 165 12.64 -3.28 -5.84
CA LEU A 165 11.70 -2.66 -6.78
C LEU A 165 12.32 -2.81 -8.16
N SER A 166 11.68 -3.57 -9.05
CA SER A 166 12.25 -3.85 -10.37
C SER A 166 11.24 -3.67 -11.48
N TRP A 167 11.74 -3.27 -12.64
CA TRP A 167 10.96 -3.16 -13.86
C TRP A 167 11.77 -3.72 -15.02
N LYS A 168 11.13 -4.56 -15.82
CA LYS A 168 11.74 -5.22 -16.98
C LYS A 168 10.93 -4.94 -18.23
N ASN A 169 11.62 -4.52 -19.30
CA ASN A 169 11.04 -4.32 -20.62
C ASN A 169 12.00 -4.83 -21.71
N SER A 170 11.69 -4.54 -22.97
CA SER A 170 12.52 -4.96 -24.11
C SER A 170 13.93 -4.36 -24.10
N GLN A 171 14.16 -3.28 -23.35
CA GLN A 171 15.45 -2.59 -23.28
C GLN A 171 16.32 -3.06 -22.12
N GLY A 172 15.77 -3.86 -21.20
CA GLY A 172 16.50 -4.39 -20.07
C GLY A 172 15.71 -4.35 -18.78
N GLU A 173 16.41 -4.59 -17.69
CA GLU A 173 15.84 -4.62 -16.34
C GLU A 173 16.51 -3.57 -15.46
N SER A 174 15.71 -2.83 -14.74
CA SER A 174 16.15 -1.89 -13.70
C SER A 174 15.68 -2.38 -12.35
N ALA A 175 16.54 -2.32 -11.34
CA ALA A 175 16.20 -2.73 -10.00
C ALA A 175 16.77 -1.76 -8.97
N LEU A 176 15.99 -1.52 -7.92
CA LEU A 176 16.39 -0.71 -6.77
C LEU A 176 16.25 -1.54 -5.51
N ASN A 177 17.27 -1.50 -4.67
CA ASN A 177 17.26 -2.06 -3.32
C ASN A 177 17.58 -0.94 -2.34
N LEU A 178 16.80 -0.85 -1.26
CA LEU A 178 16.93 0.23 -0.28
C LEU A 178 16.53 -0.27 1.09
N SER A 179 17.26 0.13 2.13
CA SER A 179 16.88 -0.10 3.51
C SER A 179 16.86 1.21 4.28
N LEU A 180 15.77 1.43 5.03
CA LEU A 180 15.58 2.61 5.87
C LEU A 180 15.40 2.16 7.31
N PHE A 181 16.23 2.69 8.20
CA PHE A 181 16.15 2.45 9.64
C PHE A 181 15.53 3.66 10.30
N LEU A 182 14.25 3.55 10.67
CA LEU A 182 13.50 4.65 11.25
C LEU A 182 13.74 4.71 12.76
N LYS A 183 13.82 5.92 13.29
CA LYS A 183 14.05 6.16 14.72
C LYS A 183 12.82 6.79 15.35
N ASP A 184 12.48 6.36 16.56
CA ASP A 184 11.44 6.99 17.36
C ASP A 184 11.92 8.35 17.83
N PRO A 185 11.24 9.47 17.47
CA PRO A 185 11.63 10.81 17.90
C PRO A 185 11.63 10.98 19.41
N ALA A 186 10.78 10.23 20.13
CA ALA A 186 10.68 10.31 21.58
C ALA A 186 11.93 9.76 22.29
N THR A 187 12.72 8.92 21.62
CA THR A 187 13.95 8.33 22.18
C THR A 187 15.22 9.06 21.75
N THR A 188 15.12 10.04 20.85
CA THR A 188 16.26 10.83 20.39
C THR A 188 16.40 12.10 21.22
N LYS A 189 17.66 12.52 21.48
CA LYS A 189 17.94 13.76 22.24
C LYS A 189 17.76 15.02 21.39
N GLU A 190 17.79 14.89 20.09
CA GLU A 190 17.60 15.96 19.13
C GLU A 190 16.31 15.76 18.37
N ALA A 191 15.46 16.81 18.32
CA ALA A 191 14.23 16.73 17.56
C ALA A 191 14.53 16.68 16.06
N PRO A 192 14.04 15.66 15.32
CA PRO A 192 14.24 15.62 13.89
C PRO A 192 13.48 16.73 13.20
N GLN A 193 14.12 17.37 12.23
CA GLN A 193 13.53 18.47 11.46
C GLN A 193 12.86 17.98 10.16
N THR A 194 13.33 16.85 9.65
CA THR A 194 12.82 16.26 8.41
C THR A 194 12.78 14.74 8.57
N LEU A 195 12.01 14.08 7.69
CA LEU A 195 11.97 12.61 7.66
C LEU A 195 13.37 12.01 7.44
N ALA A 196 14.24 12.69 6.70
CA ALA A 196 15.59 12.22 6.44
C ALA A 196 16.46 12.17 7.70
N GLN A 197 16.16 12.97 8.73
CA GLN A 197 16.87 12.95 10.02
C GLN A 197 16.40 11.80 10.93
N GLU A 198 15.25 11.21 10.62
CA GLU A 198 14.70 10.06 11.33
C GLU A 198 15.18 8.74 10.73
N VAL A 199 15.96 8.79 9.64
CA VAL A 199 16.46 7.64 8.92
C VAL A 199 17.93 7.42 9.24
N ASP A 200 18.26 6.23 9.75
CA ASP A 200 19.62 5.78 10.03
C ASP A 200 20.01 4.71 9.02
N ARG A 201 21.12 4.91 8.34
CA ARG A 201 21.61 3.99 7.30
C ARG A 201 22.62 3.01 7.86
#